data_55c8965aab3df04a92ee1882ba7cfe8d
#
_entry.id   55c8965aab3df04a92ee1882ba7cfe8d
#
_cell.length_a   1.000
_cell.length_b   1.000
_cell.length_c   1.000
_cell.angle_alpha   90.00
_cell.angle_beta   90.00
_cell.angle_gamma   90.00
#
_symmetry.space_group_name_H-M   'P 1'
#
loop_
_entity.id
_entity.type
_entity.pdbx_description
1 polymer ?
#
loop_
_entity_poly.entity_id
_entity_poly.type
_entity_poly.pdbx_seq_one_letter_code
_entity_poly.pdbx_strand_id
1 'polypeptide(L)'
;QLADDRLTAMFIADGHHLTPAQLKAMLRAKGLGRSVVVSDTVALGGLPAGKYQTPVGGKVELKCDGFLAIDDGTGNYLAGAALPLTAAIPVLVNQVGLTLGEAVVLMTSAPGRQVGGRGVLEVGQPADLVAFRWDGASARPDVAAVWLRGNRVV
;
A
#
# COMPACT_ATOMS: atom_id res chain seq x y z
N GLN A 1 17.98 -11.56 1.51
CA GLN A 1 16.68 -11.46 2.20
C GLN A 1 15.54 -12.13 1.42
N LEU A 2 15.44 -11.96 0.10
CA LEU A 2 14.39 -12.61 -0.69
C LEU A 2 14.48 -14.14 -0.67
N ALA A 3 15.69 -14.70 -0.69
CA ALA A 3 15.94 -16.14 -0.65
C ALA A 3 15.91 -16.75 0.76
N ASP A 4 15.78 -15.95 1.82
CA ASP A 4 15.75 -16.46 3.20
C ASP A 4 14.30 -16.76 3.62
N ASP A 5 13.95 -18.02 3.72
CA ASP A 5 12.60 -18.49 4.03
C ASP A 5 12.11 -18.18 5.45
N ARG A 6 13.01 -17.79 6.34
CA ARG A 6 12.68 -17.37 7.71
C ARG A 6 12.10 -15.96 7.77
N LEU A 7 12.31 -15.12 6.73
CA LEU A 7 11.91 -13.73 6.70
C LEU A 7 10.64 -13.53 5.89
N THR A 8 9.77 -12.66 6.35
CA THR A 8 8.68 -12.08 5.57
C THR A 8 9.16 -10.75 4.96
N ALA A 9 8.91 -10.55 3.67
CA ALA A 9 9.26 -9.31 2.99
C ALA A 9 8.07 -8.34 3.00
N MET A 10 8.32 -7.05 3.29
CA MET A 10 7.36 -5.98 3.15
C MET A 10 7.70 -5.15 1.92
N PHE A 11 6.68 -4.83 1.11
CA PHE A 11 6.82 -4.10 -0.14
C PHE A 11 5.94 -2.85 -0.15
N ILE A 12 6.47 -1.73 -0.61
CA ILE A 12 5.70 -0.53 -0.94
C ILE A 12 5.31 -0.66 -2.42
N ALA A 13 4.02 -0.81 -2.69
CA ALA A 13 3.47 -1.06 -4.02
C ALA A 13 2.69 0.16 -4.55
N ASP A 14 3.26 1.35 -4.39
CA ASP A 14 2.67 2.63 -4.81
C ASP A 14 2.98 3.01 -6.27
N GLY A 15 3.82 2.21 -6.95
CA GLY A 15 4.26 2.48 -8.33
C GLY A 15 5.45 3.44 -8.44
N HIS A 16 5.91 4.02 -7.32
CA HIS A 16 7.03 4.96 -7.30
C HIS A 16 8.31 4.34 -6.72
N HIS A 17 8.20 3.53 -5.67
CA HIS A 17 9.35 2.89 -5.00
C HIS A 17 9.93 1.73 -5.80
N LEU A 18 9.06 0.89 -6.37
CA LEU A 18 9.44 -0.27 -7.16
C LEU A 18 8.73 -0.23 -8.51
N THR A 19 9.47 -0.51 -9.58
CA THR A 19 8.82 -0.73 -10.88
C THR A 19 7.95 -1.99 -10.81
N PRO A 20 6.87 -2.08 -11.59
CA PRO A 20 6.02 -3.28 -11.63
C PRO A 20 6.79 -4.56 -11.92
N ALA A 21 7.81 -4.49 -12.79
CA ALA A 21 8.66 -5.63 -13.12
C ALA A 21 9.50 -6.10 -11.93
N GLN A 22 10.09 -5.15 -11.16
CA GLN A 22 10.84 -5.48 -9.95
C GLN A 22 9.92 -6.09 -8.89
N LEU A 23 8.78 -5.45 -8.62
CA LEU A 23 7.81 -5.94 -7.65
C LEU A 23 7.32 -7.35 -8.02
N LYS A 24 7.01 -7.60 -9.29
CA LYS A 24 6.62 -8.92 -9.80
C LYS A 24 7.70 -9.97 -9.59
N ALA A 25 8.95 -9.65 -9.91
CA ALA A 25 10.08 -10.56 -9.72
C ALA A 25 10.30 -10.89 -8.23
N MET A 26 10.24 -9.86 -7.37
CA MET A 26 10.43 -10.01 -5.92
C MET A 26 9.30 -10.82 -5.27
N LEU A 27 8.04 -10.58 -5.65
CA LEU A 27 6.89 -11.34 -5.16
C LEU A 27 6.97 -12.83 -5.60
N ARG A 28 7.41 -13.09 -6.84
CA ARG A 28 7.64 -14.47 -7.31
C ARG A 28 8.76 -15.17 -6.56
N ALA A 29 9.87 -14.49 -6.33
CA ALA A 29 11.01 -15.04 -5.61
C ALA A 29 10.67 -15.32 -4.14
N LYS A 30 9.92 -14.42 -3.49
CA LYS A 30 9.56 -14.55 -2.07
C LYS A 30 8.37 -15.46 -1.83
N GLY A 31 7.44 -15.52 -2.77
CA GLY A 31 6.13 -16.16 -2.64
C GLY A 31 5.14 -15.30 -1.86
N LEU A 32 3.86 -15.34 -2.26
CA LEU A 32 2.79 -14.51 -1.66
C LEU A 32 2.59 -14.82 -0.17
N GLY A 33 2.80 -16.08 0.24
CA GLY A 33 2.65 -16.49 1.65
C GLY A 33 3.63 -15.82 2.63
N ARG A 34 4.76 -15.29 2.12
CA ARG A 34 5.80 -14.59 2.89
C ARG A 34 6.01 -13.16 2.43
N SER A 35 5.00 -12.59 1.83
CA SER A 35 4.99 -11.20 1.36
C SER A 35 3.88 -10.41 2.03
N VAL A 36 4.13 -9.15 2.31
CA VAL A 36 3.19 -8.17 2.86
C VAL A 36 3.31 -6.90 2.03
N VAL A 37 2.20 -6.23 1.76
CA VAL A 37 2.19 -4.91 1.13
C VAL A 37 1.78 -3.87 2.16
N VAL A 38 2.56 -2.79 2.21
CA VAL A 38 2.37 -1.65 3.13
C VAL A 38 2.33 -0.35 2.32
N SER A 39 1.70 0.68 2.87
CA SER A 39 1.72 2.02 2.27
C SER A 39 3.00 2.77 2.59
N ASP A 40 3.53 2.60 3.80
CA ASP A 40 4.61 3.42 4.37
C ASP A 40 4.34 4.94 4.25
N THR A 41 3.05 5.30 4.29
CA THR A 41 2.58 6.67 4.04
C THR A 41 3.03 7.60 5.15
N VAL A 42 3.72 8.67 4.78
CA VAL A 42 4.12 9.76 5.69
C VAL A 42 2.94 10.68 6.04
N ALA A 43 3.13 11.58 7.00
CA ALA A 43 2.09 12.51 7.47
C ALA A 43 1.51 13.45 6.39
N LEU A 44 2.16 13.55 5.22
CA LEU A 44 1.66 14.33 4.08
C LEU A 44 0.64 13.58 3.23
N GLY A 45 0.39 12.29 3.50
CA GLY A 45 -0.60 11.50 2.77
C GLY A 45 -2.00 12.12 2.86
N GLY A 46 -2.62 12.38 1.70
CA GLY A 46 -3.94 12.99 1.61
C GLY A 46 -3.94 14.52 1.61
N LEU A 47 -2.80 15.19 1.78
CA LEU A 47 -2.70 16.63 1.60
C LEU A 47 -2.69 17.02 0.10
N PRO A 48 -3.04 18.27 -0.24
CA PRO A 48 -2.92 18.77 -1.61
C PRO A 48 -1.49 18.69 -2.13
N ALA A 49 -1.32 18.58 -3.45
CA ALA A 49 -0.01 18.73 -4.09
C ALA A 49 0.58 20.11 -3.78
N GLY A 50 1.90 20.14 -3.48
CA GLY A 50 2.58 21.37 -3.10
C GLY A 50 3.90 21.13 -2.39
N LYS A 51 4.55 22.23 -1.98
CA LYS A 51 5.82 22.20 -1.25
C LYS A 51 5.56 22.25 0.25
N TYR A 52 6.27 21.41 0.98
CA TYR A 52 6.13 21.27 2.42
C TYR A 52 7.49 21.26 3.11
N GLN A 53 7.49 21.69 4.37
CA GLN A 53 8.63 21.52 5.26
C GLN A 53 8.27 20.45 6.30
N THR A 54 9.06 19.38 6.34
CA THR A 54 8.83 18.26 7.27
C THR A 54 9.95 18.13 8.29
N PRO A 55 9.70 17.64 9.51
CA PRO A 55 10.73 17.38 10.51
C PRO A 55 11.75 16.33 10.04
N VAL A 56 11.29 15.34 9.25
CA VAL A 56 12.11 14.30 8.64
C VAL A 56 11.99 14.45 7.13
N GLY A 57 13.13 14.55 6.42
CA GLY A 57 13.14 14.77 4.97
C GLY A 57 13.31 16.25 4.56
N GLY A 58 13.14 17.21 5.47
CA GLY A 58 13.38 18.64 5.19
C GLY A 58 12.35 19.24 4.22
N LYS A 59 12.81 19.93 3.17
CA LYS A 59 11.96 20.48 2.12
C LYS A 59 11.61 19.40 1.11
N VAL A 60 10.30 19.20 0.91
CA VAL A 60 9.77 18.18 0.01
C VAL A 60 8.66 18.77 -0.87
N GLU A 61 8.43 18.13 -2.01
CA GLU A 61 7.35 18.45 -2.92
C GLU A 61 6.47 17.22 -3.12
N LEU A 62 5.19 17.34 -2.76
CA LEU A 62 4.14 16.35 -3.05
C LEU A 62 3.55 16.66 -4.42
N LYS A 63 3.67 15.75 -5.38
CA LYS A 63 3.13 15.87 -6.73
C LYS A 63 1.68 15.37 -6.80
N CYS A 64 0.96 15.72 -7.85
CA CYS A 64 -0.46 15.37 -8.04
C CYS A 64 -0.70 13.85 -8.14
N ASP A 65 0.30 13.09 -8.58
CA ASP A 65 0.26 11.63 -8.69
C ASP A 65 0.66 10.91 -7.37
N GLY A 66 0.94 11.67 -6.30
CA GLY A 66 1.37 11.15 -5.01
C GLY A 66 2.87 10.89 -4.88
N PHE A 67 3.66 11.21 -5.92
CA PHE A 67 5.12 11.16 -5.81
C PHE A 67 5.59 12.22 -4.82
N LEU A 68 6.27 11.82 -3.77
CA LEU A 68 6.87 12.73 -2.80
C LEU A 68 8.36 12.86 -3.09
N ALA A 69 8.76 14.02 -3.56
CA ALA A 69 10.14 14.32 -3.95
C ALA A 69 10.89 15.13 -2.87
N ILE A 70 12.20 14.96 -2.79
CA ILE A 70 13.07 15.93 -2.13
C ILE A 70 13.05 17.21 -2.96
N ASP A 71 12.83 18.38 -2.31
CA ASP A 71 12.87 19.68 -2.99
C ASP A 71 14.32 20.18 -3.09
N ASP A 72 15.10 19.53 -3.95
CA ASP A 72 16.50 19.83 -4.25
C ASP A 72 16.70 20.55 -5.60
N GLY A 73 15.58 20.91 -6.25
CA GLY A 73 15.54 21.50 -7.58
C GLY A 73 15.56 20.48 -8.73
N THR A 74 15.82 19.20 -8.48
CA THR A 74 15.77 18.13 -9.50
C THR A 74 14.44 17.42 -9.51
N GLY A 75 13.80 17.26 -8.35
CA GLY A 75 12.54 16.54 -8.17
C GLY A 75 12.59 15.04 -8.50
N ASN A 76 13.78 14.47 -8.50
CA ASN A 76 14.03 13.09 -8.98
C ASN A 76 14.15 12.06 -7.85
N TYR A 77 14.38 12.50 -6.61
CA TYR A 77 14.61 11.59 -5.49
C TYR A 77 13.38 11.51 -4.60
N LEU A 78 12.97 10.26 -4.30
CA LEU A 78 11.88 10.00 -3.36
C LEU A 78 12.26 10.46 -1.95
N ALA A 79 11.30 11.13 -1.29
CA ALA A 79 11.39 11.54 0.11
C ALA A 79 10.47 10.70 1.03
N GLY A 80 9.83 9.67 0.48
CA GLY A 80 8.91 8.78 1.16
C GLY A 80 7.67 8.46 0.33
N ALA A 81 6.71 7.74 0.91
CA ALA A 81 5.42 7.42 0.29
C ALA A 81 4.34 8.39 0.77
N ALA A 82 3.44 8.80 -0.11
CA ALA A 82 2.30 9.66 0.24
C ALA A 82 0.95 9.12 -0.23
N LEU A 83 0.93 7.97 -0.89
CA LEU A 83 -0.31 7.33 -1.34
C LEU A 83 -0.91 6.43 -0.27
N PRO A 84 -2.26 6.36 -0.17
CA PRO A 84 -2.92 5.41 0.71
C PRO A 84 -2.72 3.97 0.21
N LEU A 85 -2.85 2.99 1.11
CA LEU A 85 -2.67 1.57 0.78
C LEU A 85 -3.57 1.09 -0.37
N THR A 86 -4.75 1.69 -0.53
CA THR A 86 -5.68 1.37 -1.64
C THR A 86 -5.10 1.64 -3.03
N ALA A 87 -4.11 2.54 -3.15
CA ALA A 87 -3.41 2.81 -4.40
C ALA A 87 -2.54 1.64 -4.87
N ALA A 88 -2.20 0.71 -3.98
CA ALA A 88 -1.47 -0.51 -4.34
C ALA A 88 -2.32 -1.50 -5.17
N ILE A 89 -3.65 -1.47 -5.07
CA ILE A 89 -4.54 -2.42 -5.76
C ILE A 89 -4.34 -2.39 -7.28
N PRO A 90 -4.48 -1.25 -7.98
CA PRO A 90 -4.26 -1.21 -9.43
C PRO A 90 -2.83 -1.57 -9.85
N VAL A 91 -1.82 -1.25 -9.05
CA VAL A 91 -0.43 -1.66 -9.33
C VAL A 91 -0.31 -3.19 -9.27
N LEU A 92 -0.79 -3.80 -8.20
CA LEU A 92 -0.72 -5.25 -8.00
C LEU A 92 -1.54 -6.02 -9.04
N VAL A 93 -2.74 -5.57 -9.36
CA VAL A 93 -3.65 -6.27 -10.27
C VAL A 93 -3.28 -5.99 -11.73
N ASN A 94 -3.23 -4.72 -12.14
CA ASN A 94 -3.12 -4.36 -13.57
C ASN A 94 -1.68 -4.41 -14.08
N GLN A 95 -0.67 -4.17 -13.23
CA GLN A 95 0.71 -4.06 -13.67
C GLN A 95 1.54 -5.29 -13.24
N VAL A 96 1.33 -5.83 -12.04
CA VAL A 96 2.02 -7.04 -11.57
C VAL A 96 1.31 -8.30 -12.07
N GLY A 97 -0.03 -8.27 -12.20
CA GLY A 97 -0.85 -9.36 -12.71
C GLY A 97 -1.33 -10.32 -11.63
N LEU A 98 -1.52 -9.85 -10.40
CA LEU A 98 -2.19 -10.60 -9.34
C LEU A 98 -3.71 -10.53 -9.54
N THR A 99 -4.42 -11.49 -8.99
CA THR A 99 -5.88 -11.38 -8.80
C THR A 99 -6.19 -10.34 -7.72
N LEU A 100 -7.39 -9.77 -7.74
CA LEU A 100 -7.84 -8.85 -6.68
C LEU A 100 -7.78 -9.51 -5.29
N GLY A 101 -8.16 -10.79 -5.21
CA GLY A 101 -8.09 -11.55 -3.95
C GLY A 101 -6.67 -11.67 -3.40
N GLU A 102 -5.68 -11.99 -4.26
CA GLU A 102 -4.27 -12.05 -3.86
C GLU A 102 -3.75 -10.68 -3.40
N ALA A 103 -4.08 -9.60 -4.14
CA ALA A 103 -3.72 -8.24 -3.76
C ALA A 103 -4.30 -7.86 -2.39
N VAL A 104 -5.58 -8.13 -2.14
CA VAL A 104 -6.24 -7.87 -0.85
C VAL A 104 -5.61 -8.68 0.28
N VAL A 105 -5.31 -9.97 0.07
CA VAL A 105 -4.63 -10.82 1.07
C VAL A 105 -3.28 -10.22 1.50
N LEU A 106 -2.49 -9.72 0.55
CA LEU A 106 -1.19 -9.10 0.86
C LEU A 106 -1.29 -7.84 1.73
N MET A 107 -2.45 -7.18 1.73
CA MET A 107 -2.71 -5.93 2.47
C MET A 107 -3.55 -6.12 3.75
N THR A 108 -4.13 -7.30 3.96
CA THR A 108 -5.04 -7.58 5.08
C THR A 108 -4.57 -8.75 5.93
N SER A 109 -4.91 -9.99 5.55
CA SER A 109 -4.59 -11.17 6.36
C SER A 109 -3.09 -11.49 6.41
N ALA A 110 -2.32 -11.12 5.40
CA ALA A 110 -0.87 -11.30 5.42
C ALA A 110 -0.19 -10.44 6.51
N PRO A 111 -0.38 -9.11 6.57
CA PRO A 111 0.10 -8.32 7.70
C PRO A 111 -0.62 -8.66 9.00
N GLY A 112 -1.91 -8.99 8.95
CA GLY A 112 -2.70 -9.38 10.13
C GLY A 112 -2.12 -10.56 10.90
N ARG A 113 -1.53 -11.54 10.21
CA ARG A 113 -0.80 -12.66 10.84
C ARG A 113 0.39 -12.21 11.70
N GLN A 114 1.00 -11.07 11.39
CA GLN A 114 2.13 -10.52 12.15
C GLN A 114 1.70 -9.76 13.41
N VAL A 115 0.40 -9.37 13.48
CA VAL A 115 -0.14 -8.51 14.55
C VAL A 115 -1.35 -9.14 15.26
N GLY A 116 -1.30 -10.43 15.52
CA GLY A 116 -2.31 -11.14 16.32
C GLY A 116 -3.50 -11.69 15.54
N GLY A 117 -3.32 -12.00 14.24
CA GLY A 117 -4.33 -12.75 13.45
C GLY A 117 -5.50 -11.92 12.95
N ARG A 118 -5.33 -10.61 12.75
CA ARG A 118 -6.35 -9.71 12.20
C ARG A 118 -6.45 -9.82 10.67
N GLY A 119 -7.43 -9.10 10.08
CA GLY A 119 -7.57 -8.97 8.63
C GLY A 119 -8.17 -10.19 7.94
N VAL A 120 -8.97 -10.96 8.67
CA VAL A 120 -9.75 -12.09 8.17
C VAL A 120 -11.24 -11.84 8.36
N LEU A 121 -12.05 -12.29 7.40
CA LEU A 121 -13.51 -12.20 7.43
C LEU A 121 -14.08 -13.56 7.87
N GLU A 122 -14.14 -13.77 9.20
CA GLU A 122 -14.61 -15.02 9.80
C GLU A 122 -15.49 -14.72 11.02
N VAL A 123 -16.44 -15.62 11.30
CA VAL A 123 -17.30 -15.51 12.50
C VAL A 123 -16.45 -15.61 13.76
N GLY A 124 -16.64 -14.68 14.70
CA GLY A 124 -15.87 -14.58 15.95
C GLY A 124 -14.64 -13.69 15.87
N GLN A 125 -14.26 -13.21 14.69
CA GLN A 125 -13.19 -12.24 14.51
C GLN A 125 -13.69 -10.79 14.67
N PRO A 126 -12.80 -9.84 15.05
CA PRO A 126 -13.17 -8.43 15.07
C PRO A 126 -13.67 -7.96 13.69
N ALA A 127 -14.83 -7.30 13.67
CA ALA A 127 -15.43 -6.78 12.45
C ALA A 127 -14.75 -5.46 12.02
N ASP A 128 -13.47 -5.54 11.66
CA ASP A 128 -12.68 -4.47 11.04
C ASP A 128 -12.78 -4.66 9.53
N LEU A 129 -13.73 -3.96 8.88
CA LEU A 129 -14.14 -4.23 7.50
C LEU A 129 -14.07 -2.97 6.65
N VAL A 130 -13.72 -3.15 5.38
CA VAL A 130 -13.80 -2.11 4.35
C VAL A 130 -14.63 -2.64 3.19
N ALA A 131 -15.73 -1.94 2.85
CA ALA A 131 -16.46 -2.16 1.62
C ALA A 131 -16.02 -1.13 0.57
N PHE A 132 -15.67 -1.59 -0.61
CA PHE A 132 -15.25 -0.72 -1.70
C PHE A 132 -15.81 -1.20 -3.05
N ARG A 133 -15.87 -0.29 -4.02
CA ARG A 133 -16.13 -0.58 -5.43
C ARG A 133 -14.87 -0.33 -6.23
N TRP A 134 -14.63 -1.17 -7.21
CA TRP A 134 -13.54 -0.98 -8.14
C TRP A 134 -13.87 -1.60 -9.50
N ASP A 135 -13.74 -0.81 -10.53
CA ASP A 135 -14.06 -1.19 -11.91
C ASP A 135 -12.90 -1.87 -12.65
N GLY A 136 -11.76 -2.05 -11.97
CA GLY A 136 -10.54 -2.60 -12.56
C GLY A 136 -9.68 -1.59 -13.33
N ALA A 137 -10.17 -0.38 -13.59
CA ALA A 137 -9.49 0.65 -14.39
C ALA A 137 -9.12 1.89 -13.59
N SER A 138 -9.92 2.24 -12.57
CA SER A 138 -9.70 3.42 -11.74
C SER A 138 -8.36 3.39 -11.01
N ALA A 139 -7.76 4.55 -10.79
CA ALA A 139 -6.47 4.71 -10.10
C ALA A 139 -6.48 4.20 -8.66
N ARG A 140 -7.64 4.01 -8.06
CA ARG A 140 -7.83 3.40 -6.74
C ARG A 140 -9.30 3.00 -6.56
N PRO A 141 -9.59 2.01 -5.68
CA PRO A 141 -10.95 1.67 -5.28
C PRO A 141 -11.67 2.85 -4.60
N ASP A 142 -12.97 2.94 -4.84
CA ASP A 142 -13.88 3.83 -4.13
C ASP A 142 -14.36 3.16 -2.85
N VAL A 143 -13.97 3.71 -1.68
CA VAL A 143 -14.36 3.18 -0.37
C VAL A 143 -15.77 3.60 -0.06
N ALA A 144 -16.70 2.64 -0.01
CA ALA A 144 -18.12 2.87 0.23
C ALA A 144 -18.48 2.87 1.73
N ALA A 145 -17.77 2.08 2.55
CA ALA A 145 -17.99 2.03 3.99
C ALA A 145 -16.79 1.42 4.71
N VAL A 146 -16.58 1.83 5.96
CA VAL A 146 -15.56 1.27 6.87
C VAL A 146 -16.21 0.97 8.21
N TRP A 147 -15.92 -0.21 8.76
CA TRP A 147 -16.30 -0.59 10.13
C TRP A 147 -15.05 -0.85 10.94
N LEU A 148 -15.05 -0.38 12.18
CA LEU A 148 -14.05 -0.67 13.20
C LEU A 148 -14.73 -1.37 14.36
N ARG A 149 -14.35 -2.60 14.63
CA ARG A 149 -14.97 -3.46 15.66
C ARG A 149 -16.51 -3.48 15.58
N GLY A 150 -17.02 -3.58 14.36
CA GLY A 150 -18.47 -3.63 14.09
C GLY A 150 -19.18 -2.27 14.05
N ASN A 151 -18.51 -1.18 14.44
CA ASN A 151 -19.08 0.18 14.37
C ASN A 151 -18.72 0.80 13.01
N ARG A 152 -19.69 1.28 12.26
CA ARG A 152 -19.46 2.03 11.02
C ARG A 152 -18.84 3.38 11.33
N VAL A 153 -17.71 3.69 10.70
CA VAL A 153 -16.94 4.94 10.90
C VAL A 153 -16.88 5.80 9.64
N VAL A 154 -17.20 5.23 8.48
CA VAL A 154 -17.35 5.92 7.17
C VAL A 154 -18.56 5.36 6.45
#